data_7e84721ee2b350faad1dfa83e3ae56c5
#
_entry.id   7e84721ee2b350faad1dfa83e3ae56c5
#
_cell.length_a   1.000
_cell.length_b   1.000
_cell.length_c   1.000
_cell.angle_alpha   90.00
_cell.angle_beta   90.00
_cell.angle_gamma   90.00
#
_symmetry.space_group_name_H-M   'P 1'
#
loop_
_entity.id
_entity.type
_entity.pdbx_description
1 polymer ?
#
loop_
_entity_poly.entity_id
_entity_poly.type
_entity_poly.pdbx_seq_one_letter_code
_entity_poly.pdbx_strand_id
1 'polypeptide(L)'
;MPLENKLGLNDEAALARAEEKISKTKALELYDTGLLDAFPVGTFAGLQKIHGYLFGEIYPFAGQMRTVNIAKGNFRFAPVMYLAAALESIDRMPQSTFDEIIEKYVEMNVAHPFREGNGRSTRIWLDCILKKELHQVIDWSRVDKSDYLLAMERSPVKDVEIKALLRAALTEKIHDRTVYMKGIDASYHYEGYHVFRAEEL
;
A
#
# COMPACT_ATOMS: atom_id res chain seq x y z
N MET A 1 19.79 9.34 9.83
CA MET A 1 18.87 9.78 10.91
C MET A 1 17.48 9.23 10.63
N PRO A 2 16.85 8.59 11.59
CA PRO A 2 15.49 8.08 11.43
C PRO A 2 14.50 9.22 11.12
N LEU A 3 13.36 8.87 10.53
CA LEU A 3 12.28 9.81 10.30
C LEU A 3 11.75 10.37 11.63
N GLU A 4 11.30 11.62 11.61
CA GLU A 4 10.59 12.22 12.74
C GLU A 4 9.39 11.33 13.10
N ASN A 5 9.32 10.94 14.39
CA ASN A 5 8.31 10.00 14.87
C ASN A 5 7.79 10.40 16.26
N LYS A 6 6.55 10.04 16.53
CA LYS A 6 5.87 10.31 17.80
C LYS A 6 6.35 9.44 18.96
N LEU A 7 7.13 8.39 18.64
CA LEU A 7 7.63 7.42 19.62
C LEU A 7 8.91 7.90 20.33
N GLY A 8 9.52 8.99 19.84
CA GLY A 8 10.78 9.52 20.37
C GLY A 8 11.98 8.61 20.10
N LEU A 9 11.89 7.72 19.11
CA LEU A 9 12.97 6.79 18.78
C LEU A 9 13.98 7.44 17.83
N ASN A 10 15.24 7.38 18.22
CA ASN A 10 16.37 7.94 17.47
C ASN A 10 17.27 6.86 16.82
N ASP A 11 16.95 5.60 17.03
CA ASP A 11 17.60 4.45 16.39
C ASP A 11 16.73 3.92 15.23
N GLU A 12 17.33 3.76 14.05
CA GLU A 12 16.59 3.31 12.86
C GLU A 12 16.05 1.89 13.00
N ALA A 13 16.82 0.99 13.62
CA ALA A 13 16.39 -0.38 13.81
C ALA A 13 15.25 -0.49 14.83
N ALA A 14 15.32 0.28 15.92
CA ALA A 14 14.26 0.36 16.91
C ALA A 14 12.97 0.96 16.31
N LEU A 15 13.09 2.01 15.50
CA LEU A 15 11.95 2.61 14.81
C LEU A 15 11.32 1.62 13.83
N ALA A 16 12.12 0.95 13.00
CA ALA A 16 11.62 -0.03 12.04
C ALA A 16 10.87 -1.18 12.73
N ARG A 17 11.39 -1.67 13.84
CA ARG A 17 10.74 -2.72 14.64
C ARG A 17 9.42 -2.26 15.25
N ALA A 18 9.37 -1.06 15.82
CA ALA A 18 8.17 -0.48 16.39
C ALA A 18 7.12 -0.20 15.29
N GLU A 19 7.56 0.36 14.17
CA GLU A 19 6.72 0.61 12.99
C GLU A 19 6.07 -0.67 12.47
N GLU A 20 6.86 -1.74 12.28
CA GLU A 20 6.34 -3.02 11.82
C GLU A 20 5.23 -3.52 12.76
N LYS A 21 5.51 -3.57 14.07
CA LYS A 21 4.56 -4.08 15.06
C LYS A 21 3.27 -3.25 15.10
N ILE A 22 3.39 -1.94 15.26
CA ILE A 22 2.24 -1.05 15.43
C ILE A 22 1.39 -1.01 14.16
N SER A 23 2.00 -0.74 13.01
CA SER A 23 1.25 -0.59 11.77
C SER A 23 0.65 -1.90 11.28
N LYS A 24 1.30 -3.03 11.50
CA LYS A 24 0.77 -4.36 11.19
C LYS A 24 -0.44 -4.69 12.09
N THR A 25 -0.37 -4.40 13.38
CA THR A 25 -1.51 -4.51 14.30
C THR A 25 -2.69 -3.64 13.82
N LYS A 26 -2.42 -2.41 13.41
CA LYS A 26 -3.45 -1.51 12.87
C LYS A 26 -4.07 -2.03 11.57
N ALA A 27 -3.28 -2.66 10.70
CA ALA A 27 -3.80 -3.31 9.49
C ALA A 27 -4.80 -4.44 9.83
N LEU A 28 -4.52 -5.24 10.85
CA LEU A 28 -5.44 -6.28 11.32
C LEU A 28 -6.71 -5.68 11.93
N GLU A 29 -6.59 -4.64 12.74
CA GLU A 29 -7.74 -3.92 13.31
C GLU A 29 -8.67 -3.35 12.22
N LEU A 30 -8.12 -2.80 11.14
CA LEU A 30 -8.91 -2.31 9.99
C LEU A 30 -9.84 -3.37 9.41
N TYR A 31 -9.33 -4.59 9.29
CA TYR A 31 -10.10 -5.72 8.79
C TYR A 31 -11.11 -6.21 9.85
N ASP A 32 -10.64 -6.48 11.05
CA ASP A 32 -11.45 -7.10 12.12
C ASP A 32 -12.62 -6.23 12.57
N THR A 33 -12.46 -4.90 12.53
CA THR A 33 -13.52 -3.94 12.89
C THR A 33 -14.48 -3.63 11.73
N GLY A 34 -14.14 -4.02 10.51
CA GLY A 34 -14.88 -3.65 9.29
C GLY A 34 -14.73 -2.17 8.90
N LEU A 35 -13.86 -1.41 9.57
CA LEU A 35 -13.67 0.02 9.30
C LEU A 35 -13.13 0.27 7.89
N LEU A 36 -12.35 -0.66 7.36
CA LEU A 36 -11.80 -0.59 6.01
C LEU A 36 -12.90 -0.46 4.95
N ASP A 37 -14.02 -1.17 5.12
CA ASP A 37 -15.15 -1.13 4.19
C ASP A 37 -15.93 0.20 4.23
N ALA A 38 -15.73 1.02 5.25
CA ALA A 38 -16.34 2.35 5.38
C ALA A 38 -15.54 3.47 4.69
N PHE A 39 -14.31 3.20 4.25
CA PHE A 39 -13.48 4.20 3.60
C PHE A 39 -13.86 4.39 2.13
N PRO A 40 -13.70 5.61 1.56
CA PRO A 40 -13.87 5.82 0.13
C PRO A 40 -12.97 4.88 -0.69
N VAL A 41 -13.53 4.26 -1.73
CA VAL A 41 -12.80 3.25 -2.54
C VAL A 41 -12.28 3.87 -3.83
N GLY A 42 -10.99 3.69 -4.09
CA GLY A 42 -10.36 4.10 -5.35
C GLY A 42 -10.03 5.58 -5.44
N THR A 43 -10.05 6.31 -4.33
CA THR A 43 -9.70 7.73 -4.26
C THR A 43 -8.48 7.95 -3.36
N PHE A 44 -7.79 9.07 -3.57
CA PHE A 44 -6.73 9.48 -2.66
C PHE A 44 -7.24 9.72 -1.23
N ALA A 45 -8.45 10.23 -1.07
CA ALA A 45 -9.08 10.38 0.25
C ALA A 45 -9.19 9.04 1.00
N GLY A 46 -9.56 7.97 0.32
CA GLY A 46 -9.57 6.63 0.90
C GLY A 46 -8.18 6.14 1.28
N LEU A 47 -7.19 6.35 0.41
CA LEU A 47 -5.80 6.00 0.69
C LEU A 47 -5.23 6.79 1.88
N GLN A 48 -5.58 8.08 2.02
CA GLN A 48 -5.21 8.88 3.18
C GLN A 48 -5.74 8.30 4.48
N LYS A 49 -6.98 7.81 4.48
CA LYS A 49 -7.59 7.17 5.67
C LYS A 49 -6.89 5.87 6.03
N ILE A 50 -6.58 5.03 5.05
CA ILE A 50 -5.80 3.79 5.26
C ILE A 50 -4.43 4.13 5.86
N HIS A 51 -3.68 5.01 5.21
CA HIS A 51 -2.35 5.40 5.65
C HIS A 51 -2.36 6.05 7.05
N GLY A 52 -3.32 6.96 7.28
CA GLY A 52 -3.49 7.62 8.58
C GLY A 52 -3.79 6.64 9.70
N TYR A 53 -4.57 5.60 9.43
CA TYR A 53 -4.87 4.56 10.40
C TYR A 53 -3.66 3.68 10.72
N LEU A 54 -2.93 3.25 9.69
CA LEU A 54 -1.75 2.40 9.85
C LEU A 54 -0.63 3.08 10.62
N PHE A 55 -0.37 4.34 10.32
CA PHE A 55 0.84 5.05 10.74
C PHE A 55 0.60 6.21 11.70
N GLY A 56 -0.65 6.49 12.05
CA GLY A 56 -1.04 7.67 12.85
C GLY A 56 -0.45 7.72 14.25
N GLU A 57 -0.18 6.57 14.86
CA GLU A 57 0.48 6.49 16.16
C GLU A 57 2.01 6.67 16.08
N ILE A 58 2.57 6.52 14.87
CA ILE A 58 4.01 6.49 14.64
C ILE A 58 4.51 7.82 14.09
N TYR A 59 3.85 8.34 13.06
CA TYR A 59 4.33 9.49 12.31
C TYR A 59 3.40 10.69 12.37
N PRO A 60 3.94 11.91 12.57
CA PRO A 60 3.13 13.13 12.53
C PRO A 60 2.56 13.42 11.14
N PHE A 61 3.19 12.91 10.07
CA PHE A 61 2.76 13.09 8.68
C PHE A 61 1.78 12.02 8.19
N ALA A 62 1.35 11.08 9.04
CA ALA A 62 0.45 9.99 8.62
C ALA A 62 -0.83 10.54 7.97
N GLY A 63 -1.18 10.00 6.80
CA GLY A 63 -2.34 10.45 6.02
C GLY A 63 -2.15 11.78 5.30
N GLN A 64 -0.98 12.41 5.38
CA GLN A 64 -0.71 13.71 4.77
C GLN A 64 0.15 13.55 3.50
N MET A 65 -0.19 14.29 2.47
CA MET A 65 0.62 14.38 1.25
C MET A 65 2.01 14.92 1.58
N ARG A 66 3.05 14.27 1.06
CA ARG A 66 4.43 14.70 1.27
C ARG A 66 4.72 16.07 0.67
N THR A 67 5.64 16.76 1.28
CA THR A 67 6.13 18.09 0.87
C THR A 67 7.55 18.05 0.30
N VAL A 68 8.14 16.86 0.16
CA VAL A 68 9.51 16.66 -0.34
C VAL A 68 9.54 15.67 -1.48
N ASN A 69 10.49 15.86 -2.40
CA ASN A 69 10.75 14.87 -3.43
C ASN A 69 11.40 13.63 -2.84
N ILE A 70 11.01 12.46 -3.31
CA ILE A 70 11.54 11.17 -2.87
C ILE A 70 11.92 10.30 -4.06
N ALA A 71 12.86 9.39 -3.81
CA ALA A 71 13.33 8.40 -4.78
C ALA A 71 13.64 7.07 -4.06
N LYS A 72 13.59 5.97 -4.77
CA LYS A 72 14.01 4.64 -4.30
C LYS A 72 14.98 4.07 -5.34
N GLY A 73 16.25 3.96 -4.96
CA GLY A 73 17.29 3.62 -5.91
C GLY A 73 17.36 4.65 -7.06
N ASN A 74 17.24 4.17 -8.29
CA ASN A 74 17.21 5.00 -9.49
C ASN A 74 15.81 5.48 -9.88
N PHE A 75 14.76 5.00 -9.19
CA PHE A 75 13.38 5.36 -9.48
C PHE A 75 13.02 6.66 -8.78
N ARG A 76 12.60 7.66 -9.57
CA ARG A 76 12.10 8.95 -9.07
C ARG A 76 10.58 8.96 -9.15
N PHE A 77 9.95 9.19 -8.00
CA PHE A 77 8.49 9.36 -7.93
C PHE A 77 8.07 10.74 -8.41
N ALA A 78 6.77 10.96 -8.54
CA ALA A 78 6.22 12.23 -9.02
C ALA A 78 6.80 13.42 -8.25
N PRO A 79 7.25 14.48 -8.94
CA PRO A 79 7.71 15.69 -8.27
C PRO A 79 6.60 16.33 -7.43
N VAL A 80 6.93 16.82 -6.26
CA VAL A 80 5.96 17.43 -5.32
C VAL A 80 5.11 18.50 -5.98
N MET A 81 5.69 19.31 -6.84
CA MET A 81 4.98 20.40 -7.52
C MET A 81 3.83 19.93 -8.43
N TYR A 82 3.85 18.68 -8.88
CA TYR A 82 2.81 18.07 -9.71
C TYR A 82 1.96 17.05 -8.96
N LEU A 83 2.30 16.74 -7.70
CA LEU A 83 1.70 15.65 -6.97
C LEU A 83 0.19 15.83 -6.76
N ALA A 84 -0.27 17.00 -6.37
CA ALA A 84 -1.68 17.28 -6.19
C ALA A 84 -2.49 17.06 -7.49
N ALA A 85 -2.00 17.58 -8.61
CA ALA A 85 -2.63 17.40 -9.92
C ALA A 85 -2.62 15.93 -10.38
N ALA A 86 -1.54 15.20 -10.09
CA ALA A 86 -1.45 13.76 -10.36
C ALA A 86 -2.51 12.98 -9.57
N LEU A 87 -2.68 13.27 -8.29
CA LEU A 87 -3.67 12.61 -7.44
C LEU A 87 -5.11 12.90 -7.88
N GLU A 88 -5.42 14.13 -8.26
CA GLU A 88 -6.73 14.47 -8.84
C GLU A 88 -6.99 13.72 -10.16
N SER A 89 -5.96 13.54 -10.97
CA SER A 89 -6.05 12.78 -12.22
C SER A 89 -6.30 11.30 -11.94
N ILE A 90 -5.59 10.72 -10.95
CA ILE A 90 -5.77 9.34 -10.54
C ILE A 90 -7.19 9.10 -10.01
N ASP A 91 -7.74 10.02 -9.21
CA ASP A 91 -9.10 9.90 -8.70
C ASP A 91 -10.16 9.77 -9.81
N ARG A 92 -9.90 10.38 -10.97
CA ARG A 92 -10.79 10.34 -12.15
C ARG A 92 -10.53 9.14 -13.08
N MET A 93 -9.48 8.37 -12.86
CA MET A 93 -9.20 7.18 -13.69
C MET A 93 -10.29 6.13 -13.52
N PRO A 94 -10.66 5.41 -14.62
CA PRO A 94 -11.62 4.33 -14.54
C PRO A 94 -11.12 3.18 -13.69
N GLN A 95 -12.05 2.42 -13.11
CA GLN A 95 -11.74 1.28 -12.24
C GLN A 95 -12.78 0.14 -12.37
N SER A 96 -13.39 -0.02 -13.55
CA SER A 96 -14.45 -1.00 -13.77
C SER A 96 -13.94 -2.39 -14.19
N THR A 97 -12.73 -2.45 -14.74
CA THR A 97 -12.09 -3.69 -15.17
C THR A 97 -10.79 -3.92 -14.41
N PHE A 98 -10.31 -5.15 -14.41
CA PHE A 98 -9.03 -5.49 -13.80
C PHE A 98 -7.88 -4.64 -14.37
N ASP A 99 -7.82 -4.49 -15.68
CA ASP A 99 -6.74 -3.74 -16.32
C ASP A 99 -6.77 -2.25 -15.93
N GLU A 100 -7.94 -1.62 -15.92
CA GLU A 100 -8.12 -0.24 -15.44
C GLU A 100 -7.70 -0.08 -13.98
N ILE A 101 -8.05 -1.04 -13.13
CA ILE A 101 -7.69 -1.01 -11.71
C ILE A 101 -6.18 -1.11 -11.53
N ILE A 102 -5.50 -2.00 -12.26
CA ILE A 102 -4.04 -2.13 -12.17
C ILE A 102 -3.34 -0.89 -12.75
N GLU A 103 -3.83 -0.31 -13.85
CA GLU A 103 -3.31 0.95 -14.39
C GLU A 103 -3.41 2.07 -13.35
N LYS A 104 -4.56 2.20 -12.70
CA LYS A 104 -4.77 3.15 -11.61
C LYS A 104 -3.82 2.90 -10.42
N TYR A 105 -3.61 1.65 -10.06
CA TYR A 105 -2.65 1.24 -9.03
C TYR A 105 -1.20 1.62 -9.39
N VAL A 106 -0.80 1.40 -10.63
CA VAL A 106 0.53 1.77 -11.14
C VAL A 106 0.73 3.29 -11.04
N GLU A 107 -0.25 4.08 -11.46
CA GLU A 107 -0.19 5.54 -11.36
C GLU A 107 -0.10 6.02 -9.90
N MET A 108 -0.83 5.39 -8.98
CA MET A 108 -0.72 5.70 -7.55
C MET A 108 0.67 5.35 -6.99
N ASN A 109 1.28 4.27 -7.46
CA ASN A 109 2.65 3.93 -7.09
C ASN A 109 3.67 4.94 -7.62
N VAL A 110 3.48 5.46 -8.82
CA VAL A 110 4.32 6.55 -9.39
C VAL A 110 4.13 7.85 -8.60
N ALA A 111 2.90 8.17 -8.24
CA ALA A 111 2.58 9.35 -7.42
C ALA A 111 3.28 9.27 -6.05
N HIS A 112 3.22 8.12 -5.39
CA HIS A 112 3.90 7.86 -4.11
C HIS A 112 3.66 8.98 -3.10
N PRO A 113 2.39 9.18 -2.67
CA PRO A 113 1.98 10.46 -2.08
C PRO A 113 2.49 10.71 -0.66
N PHE A 114 2.95 9.70 0.06
CA PHE A 114 3.38 9.83 1.45
C PHE A 114 4.90 9.80 1.61
N ARG A 115 5.38 10.28 2.75
CA ARG A 115 6.79 10.29 3.08
C ARG A 115 7.36 8.88 3.27
N GLU A 116 6.58 7.97 3.84
CA GLU A 116 6.90 6.57 4.11
C GLU A 116 5.60 5.75 4.07
N GLY A 117 5.67 4.42 3.96
CA GLY A 117 4.52 3.52 4.06
C GLY A 117 3.61 3.46 2.82
N ASN A 118 4.04 4.00 1.69
CA ASN A 118 3.24 4.03 0.46
C ASN A 118 2.86 2.62 -0.02
N GLY A 119 3.81 1.72 -0.18
CA GLY A 119 3.55 0.37 -0.69
C GLY A 119 2.56 -0.40 0.18
N ARG A 120 2.75 -0.39 1.49
CA ARG A 120 1.90 -1.09 2.46
C ARG A 120 0.46 -0.58 2.46
N SER A 121 0.27 0.72 2.41
CA SER A 121 -1.07 1.31 2.34
C SER A 121 -1.72 1.16 0.96
N THR A 122 -0.95 1.30 -0.11
CA THR A 122 -1.48 1.24 -1.48
C THR A 122 -1.89 -0.17 -1.89
N ARG A 123 -1.24 -1.22 -1.38
CA ARG A 123 -1.69 -2.60 -1.61
C ARG A 123 -3.04 -2.90 -0.96
N ILE A 124 -3.29 -2.40 0.24
CA ILE A 124 -4.62 -2.47 0.88
C ILE A 124 -5.66 -1.70 0.05
N TRP A 125 -5.31 -0.49 -0.40
CA TRP A 125 -6.17 0.32 -1.25
C TRP A 125 -6.55 -0.38 -2.57
N LEU A 126 -5.59 -1.06 -3.21
CA LEU A 126 -5.83 -1.88 -4.40
C LEU A 126 -6.85 -2.98 -4.12
N ASP A 127 -6.68 -3.73 -3.03
CA ASP A 127 -7.61 -4.80 -2.66
C ASP A 127 -9.03 -4.27 -2.36
N CYS A 128 -9.15 -3.07 -1.81
CA CYS A 128 -10.46 -2.43 -1.63
C CYS A 128 -11.16 -2.16 -2.98
N ILE A 129 -10.43 -1.71 -4.00
CA ILE A 129 -10.98 -1.47 -5.34
C ILE A 129 -11.42 -2.79 -5.97
N LEU A 130 -10.54 -3.78 -5.99
CA LEU A 130 -10.81 -5.11 -6.54
C LEU A 130 -12.02 -5.77 -5.86
N LYS A 131 -12.11 -5.67 -4.53
CA LYS A 131 -13.22 -6.21 -3.75
C LYS A 131 -14.54 -5.56 -4.16
N LYS A 132 -14.57 -4.25 -4.26
CA LYS A 132 -15.79 -3.50 -4.61
C LYS A 132 -16.25 -3.75 -6.05
N GLU A 133 -15.33 -3.66 -7.00
CA GLU A 133 -15.66 -3.66 -8.42
C GLU A 133 -15.76 -5.08 -9.00
N LEU A 134 -14.92 -6.01 -8.55
CA LEU A 134 -14.79 -7.34 -9.13
C LEU A 134 -15.13 -8.49 -8.17
N HIS A 135 -15.43 -8.22 -6.90
CA HIS A 135 -15.60 -9.23 -5.85
C HIS A 135 -14.40 -10.18 -5.74
N GLN A 136 -13.21 -9.66 -5.91
CA GLN A 136 -11.93 -10.37 -5.81
C GLN A 136 -10.92 -9.55 -5.03
N VAL A 137 -9.89 -10.19 -4.52
CA VAL A 137 -8.70 -9.57 -3.91
C VAL A 137 -7.46 -10.30 -4.39
N ILE A 138 -6.29 -9.73 -4.15
CA ILE A 138 -5.02 -10.40 -4.41
C ILE A 138 -4.68 -11.30 -3.22
N ASP A 139 -4.39 -12.55 -3.47
CA ASP A 139 -3.70 -13.41 -2.51
C ASP A 139 -2.19 -13.11 -2.59
N TRP A 140 -1.75 -12.11 -1.84
CA TRP A 140 -0.36 -11.65 -1.85
C TRP A 140 0.64 -12.73 -1.43
N SER A 141 0.21 -13.75 -0.69
CA SER A 141 1.08 -14.88 -0.32
C SER A 141 1.53 -15.71 -1.54
N ARG A 142 0.86 -15.56 -2.68
CA ARG A 142 1.16 -16.21 -3.96
C ARG A 142 2.00 -15.33 -4.89
N VAL A 143 2.36 -14.14 -4.47
CA VAL A 143 3.11 -13.16 -5.27
C VAL A 143 4.54 -13.11 -4.76
N ASP A 144 5.49 -13.59 -5.56
CA ASP A 144 6.92 -13.57 -5.21
C ASP A 144 7.44 -12.14 -5.09
N LYS A 145 8.29 -11.91 -4.08
CA LYS A 145 8.85 -10.58 -3.78
C LYS A 145 9.67 -10.03 -4.94
N SER A 146 10.56 -10.81 -5.49
CA SER A 146 11.48 -10.38 -6.56
C SER A 146 10.70 -10.07 -7.84
N ASP A 147 9.78 -10.95 -8.21
CA ASP A 147 8.93 -10.78 -9.39
C ASP A 147 8.05 -9.52 -9.24
N TYR A 148 7.45 -9.32 -8.06
CA TYR A 148 6.62 -8.15 -7.79
C TYR A 148 7.41 -6.84 -7.87
N LEU A 149 8.56 -6.76 -7.21
CA LEU A 149 9.38 -5.54 -7.21
C LEU A 149 9.87 -5.18 -8.61
N LEU A 150 10.33 -6.16 -9.40
CA LEU A 150 10.75 -5.94 -10.78
C LEU A 150 9.59 -5.52 -11.68
N ALA A 151 8.43 -6.19 -11.56
CA ALA A 151 7.25 -5.84 -12.33
C ALA A 151 6.76 -4.42 -12.01
N MET A 152 6.78 -4.01 -10.74
CA MET A 152 6.42 -2.65 -10.32
C MET A 152 7.41 -1.60 -10.80
N GLU A 153 8.72 -1.88 -10.76
CA GLU A 153 9.75 -0.98 -11.28
C GLU A 153 9.57 -0.70 -12.78
N ARG A 154 9.16 -1.71 -13.55
CA ARG A 154 8.94 -1.61 -15.00
C ARG A 154 7.56 -1.06 -15.37
N SER A 155 6.60 -1.15 -14.46
CA SER A 155 5.18 -0.88 -14.74
C SER A 155 4.86 0.52 -15.29
N PRO A 156 5.60 1.62 -14.97
CA PRO A 156 5.32 2.92 -15.54
C PRO A 156 5.53 2.99 -17.05
N VAL A 157 6.40 2.11 -17.59
CA VAL A 157 6.69 2.03 -19.03
C VAL A 157 5.95 0.86 -19.66
N LYS A 158 5.87 -0.28 -18.96
CA LYS A 158 5.24 -1.51 -19.44
C LYS A 158 4.60 -2.27 -18.29
N ASP A 159 3.28 -2.25 -18.23
CA ASP A 159 2.49 -2.81 -17.13
C ASP A 159 2.04 -4.27 -17.35
N VAL A 160 2.43 -4.90 -18.45
CA VAL A 160 2.02 -6.28 -18.80
C VAL A 160 2.47 -7.29 -17.73
N GLU A 161 3.68 -7.12 -17.19
CA GLU A 161 4.24 -8.05 -16.19
C GLU A 161 3.45 -7.98 -14.88
N ILE A 162 3.19 -6.76 -14.37
CA ILE A 162 2.42 -6.61 -13.12
C ILE A 162 0.96 -7.05 -13.29
N LYS A 163 0.34 -6.77 -14.43
CA LYS A 163 -1.01 -7.26 -14.74
C LYS A 163 -1.06 -8.78 -14.74
N ALA A 164 -0.12 -9.44 -15.41
CA ALA A 164 -0.07 -10.91 -15.46
C ALA A 164 0.16 -11.52 -14.07
N LEU A 165 1.11 -10.97 -13.31
CA LEU A 165 1.47 -11.45 -11.98
C LEU A 165 0.28 -11.35 -11.00
N LEU A 166 -0.37 -10.19 -10.94
CA LEU A 166 -1.50 -9.97 -10.04
C LEU A 166 -2.76 -10.72 -10.47
N ARG A 167 -3.01 -10.85 -11.78
CA ARG A 167 -4.13 -11.64 -12.30
C ARG A 167 -4.03 -13.11 -11.87
N ALA A 168 -2.84 -13.68 -11.89
CA ALA A 168 -2.61 -15.07 -11.47
C ALA A 168 -2.83 -15.29 -9.96
N ALA A 169 -2.79 -14.23 -9.17
CA ALA A 169 -2.98 -14.27 -7.71
C ALA A 169 -4.38 -13.84 -7.24
N LEU A 170 -5.31 -13.53 -8.16
CA LEU A 170 -6.68 -13.19 -7.80
C LEU A 170 -7.39 -14.34 -7.08
N THR A 171 -8.20 -14.01 -6.08
CA THR A 171 -9.06 -14.94 -5.35
C THR A 171 -10.40 -14.31 -5.02
N GLU A 172 -11.45 -15.12 -4.95
CA GLU A 172 -12.79 -14.73 -4.52
C GLU A 172 -12.99 -14.77 -3.00
N LYS A 173 -11.95 -15.15 -2.26
CA LYS A 173 -11.95 -15.23 -0.79
C LYS A 173 -11.86 -13.85 -0.13
N ILE A 174 -12.78 -12.95 -0.47
CA ILE A 174 -12.78 -11.54 -0.05
C ILE A 174 -13.10 -11.32 1.44
N HIS A 175 -13.65 -12.32 2.11
CA HIS A 175 -13.96 -12.29 3.55
C HIS A 175 -13.12 -13.29 4.35
N ASP A 176 -12.05 -13.80 3.79
CA ASP A 176 -11.16 -14.75 4.44
C ASP A 176 -10.06 -14.00 5.20
N ARG A 177 -10.16 -14.00 6.54
CA ARG A 177 -9.18 -13.35 7.42
C ARG A 177 -7.77 -13.90 7.24
N THR A 178 -7.64 -15.19 6.96
CA THR A 178 -6.32 -15.83 6.74
C THR A 178 -5.66 -15.32 5.47
N VAL A 179 -6.42 -15.14 4.38
CA VAL A 179 -5.93 -14.54 3.14
C VAL A 179 -5.46 -13.11 3.41
N TYR A 180 -6.24 -12.32 4.15
CA TYR A 180 -5.87 -10.96 4.51
C TYR A 180 -4.60 -10.90 5.36
N MET A 181 -4.51 -11.70 6.43
CA MET A 181 -3.32 -11.74 7.31
C MET A 181 -2.05 -12.13 6.57
N LYS A 182 -2.10 -13.18 5.75
CA LYS A 182 -0.97 -13.61 4.93
C LYS A 182 -0.59 -12.53 3.91
N GLY A 183 -1.58 -11.81 3.41
CA GLY A 183 -1.39 -10.68 2.52
C GLY A 183 -0.65 -9.53 3.19
N ILE A 184 -0.99 -9.21 4.43
CA ILE A 184 -0.28 -8.21 5.23
C ILE A 184 1.18 -8.64 5.47
N ASP A 185 1.43 -9.88 5.84
CA ASP A 185 2.80 -10.40 6.04
C ASP A 185 3.62 -10.31 4.73
N ALA A 186 3.06 -10.71 3.59
CA ALA A 186 3.71 -10.60 2.30
C ALA A 186 4.00 -9.15 1.92
N SER A 187 3.03 -8.25 2.11
CA SER A 187 3.16 -6.81 1.85
C SER A 187 4.30 -6.18 2.64
N TYR A 188 4.44 -6.54 3.91
CA TYR A 188 5.53 -6.06 4.76
C TYR A 188 6.86 -6.69 4.37
N HIS A 189 6.87 -7.96 3.99
CA HIS A 189 8.07 -8.63 3.49
C HIS A 189 8.64 -7.95 2.23
N TYR A 190 7.80 -7.46 1.32
CA TYR A 190 8.26 -6.71 0.13
C TYR A 190 9.06 -5.46 0.49
N GLU A 191 8.75 -4.84 1.62
CA GLU A 191 9.44 -3.64 2.13
C GLU A 191 10.60 -3.97 3.11
N GLY A 192 10.91 -5.24 3.30
CA GLY A 192 12.01 -5.69 4.15
C GLY A 192 11.66 -5.92 5.62
N TYR A 193 10.39 -5.87 5.99
CA TYR A 193 9.91 -6.15 7.35
C TYR A 193 9.55 -7.64 7.49
N HIS A 194 10.06 -8.31 8.51
CA HIS A 194 9.87 -9.75 8.72
C HIS A 194 10.01 -10.21 10.18
N VAL A 195 9.96 -9.28 11.13
CA VAL A 195 10.17 -9.60 12.56
C VAL A 195 8.91 -10.16 13.21
N PHE A 196 7.76 -9.62 12.87
CA PHE A 196 6.48 -10.03 13.44
C PHE A 196 5.59 -10.72 12.41
N ARG A 197 4.92 -11.80 12.81
CA ARG A 197 3.88 -12.42 12.01
C ARG A 197 2.51 -11.87 12.41
N ALA A 198 1.62 -11.70 11.43
CA ALA A 198 0.28 -11.20 11.68
C ALA A 198 -0.51 -12.09 12.66
N GLU A 199 -0.29 -13.41 12.64
CA GLU A 199 -0.93 -14.36 13.56
C GLU A 199 -0.48 -14.24 15.03
N GLU A 200 0.60 -13.52 15.31
CA GLU A 200 1.19 -13.33 16.64
C GLU A 200 0.79 -11.98 17.26
N LEU A 201 0.11 -11.12 16.50
CA LEU A 201 -0.30 -9.77 16.89
C LEU A 201 -1.80 -9.71 17.18
#